data_13130f17d6becbc38ba6851d44bb249b
#
_entry.id   13130f17d6becbc38ba6851d44bb249b
#
_cell.length_a   1.000
_cell.length_b   1.000
_cell.length_c   1.000
_cell.angle_alpha   90.00
_cell.angle_beta   90.00
_cell.angle_gamma   90.00
#
_symmetry.space_group_name_H-M   'P 1'
#
loop_
_entity.id
_entity.type
_entity.pdbx_description
1 polymer ?
#
loop_
_entity_poly.entity_id
_entity_poly.type
_entity_poly.pdbx_seq_one_letter_code
_entity_poly.pdbx_strand_id
1 'polypeptide(L)' 'MWKNEKTMRVASWIINTPEIHKSARQFATDNPSAPILYRAWLKPADLQKVKTPDGIAVLDPELHFGELSDVLWTLTV' A
#
# COMPACT_ATOMS: atom_id res chain seq x y z
N MET A 1 12.50 9.45 3.22
CA MET A 1 12.48 9.82 1.78
C MET A 1 12.14 8.61 0.91
N TRP A 2 11.33 8.82 -0.13
CA TRP A 2 10.89 7.73 -0.99
C TRP A 2 11.96 7.36 -2.02
N LYS A 3 12.05 6.08 -2.35
CA LYS A 3 13.04 5.60 -3.33
C LYS A 3 12.84 6.19 -4.72
N ASN A 4 11.59 6.42 -5.10
CA ASN A 4 11.27 7.04 -6.37
C ASN A 4 9.89 7.70 -6.31
N GLU A 5 9.58 8.49 -7.33
CA GLU A 5 8.31 9.23 -7.37
C GLU A 5 7.11 8.31 -7.47
N LYS A 6 7.19 7.20 -8.20
CA LYS A 6 6.09 6.25 -8.31
C LYS A 6 5.71 5.67 -6.95
N THR A 7 6.70 5.30 -6.15
CA THR A 7 6.45 4.78 -4.79
C THR A 7 5.76 5.83 -3.94
N MET A 8 6.24 7.08 -3.99
CA MET A 8 5.62 8.20 -3.28
C MET A 8 4.15 8.39 -3.69
N ARG A 9 3.86 8.33 -4.98
CA ARG A 9 2.51 8.54 -5.50
C ARG A 9 1.56 7.43 -5.05
N VAL A 10 2.01 6.19 -5.07
CA VAL A 10 1.20 5.07 -4.57
C VAL A 10 0.96 5.20 -3.07
N ALA A 11 1.98 5.57 -2.30
CA ALA A 11 1.86 5.79 -0.86
C ALA A 11 0.84 6.90 -0.56
N SER A 12 0.92 8.01 -1.29
CA SER A 12 -0.03 9.11 -1.13
C SER A 12 -1.46 8.68 -1.46
N TRP A 13 -1.63 7.87 -2.51
CA TRP A 13 -2.92 7.33 -2.88
C TRP A 13 -3.51 6.48 -1.76
N ILE A 14 -2.71 5.61 -1.15
CA ILE A 14 -3.16 4.77 -0.04
C ILE A 14 -3.61 5.65 1.14
N ILE A 15 -2.80 6.65 1.48
CA ILE A 15 -3.06 7.50 2.65
C ILE A 15 -4.27 8.41 2.41
N ASN A 16 -4.41 8.97 1.20
CA ASN A 16 -5.40 10.01 0.92
C ASN A 16 -6.72 9.51 0.35
N THR A 17 -6.83 8.24 0.01
CA THR A 17 -8.07 7.65 -0.48
C THR A 17 -8.75 6.92 0.68
N PRO A 18 -9.86 7.45 1.24
CA PRO A 18 -10.45 6.90 2.47
C PRO A 18 -10.75 5.40 2.42
N GLU A 19 -11.28 4.91 1.31
CA GLU A 19 -11.61 3.50 1.16
C GLU A 19 -10.36 2.62 1.17
N ILE A 20 -9.31 3.07 0.51
CA ILE A 20 -8.05 2.34 0.44
C ILE A 20 -7.33 2.41 1.78
N HIS A 21 -7.31 3.58 2.42
CA HIS A 21 -6.74 3.77 3.74
C HIS A 21 -7.39 2.81 4.75
N LYS A 22 -8.72 2.75 4.73
CA LYS A 22 -9.48 1.90 5.64
C LYS A 22 -9.15 0.42 5.42
N SER A 23 -9.09 -0.01 4.16
CA SER A 23 -8.75 -1.38 3.82
C SER A 23 -7.34 -1.75 4.28
N ALA A 24 -6.37 -0.89 4.02
CA ALA A 24 -4.98 -1.11 4.43
C ALA A 24 -4.84 -1.16 5.95
N ARG A 25 -5.50 -0.25 6.64
CA ARG A 25 -5.49 -0.20 8.09
C ARG A 25 -6.11 -1.47 8.70
N GLN A 26 -7.21 -1.93 8.13
CA GLN A 26 -7.88 -3.15 8.59
C GLN A 26 -6.97 -4.36 8.42
N PHE A 27 -6.33 -4.49 7.28
CA PHE A 27 -5.39 -5.57 7.03
C PHE A 27 -4.23 -5.53 8.04
N ALA A 28 -3.66 -4.36 8.26
CA ALA A 28 -2.55 -4.18 9.19
C ALA A 28 -2.98 -4.52 10.63
N THR A 29 -4.18 -4.14 11.02
CA THR A 29 -4.73 -4.44 12.33
C THR A 29 -4.97 -5.93 12.52
N ASP A 30 -5.41 -6.62 11.47
CA ASP A 30 -5.70 -8.06 11.52
C ASP A 30 -4.44 -8.93 11.50
N ASN A 31 -3.30 -8.36 11.18
CA ASN A 31 -2.03 -9.09 11.06
C ASN A 31 -0.92 -8.44 11.90
N PRO A 32 -1.10 -8.32 13.24
CA PRO A 32 -0.19 -7.54 14.07
C PRO A 32 1.16 -8.17 14.32
N SER A 33 1.30 -9.46 14.10
CA SER A 33 2.51 -10.21 14.50
C SER A 33 3.51 -10.46 13.38
N ALA A 34 3.18 -10.12 12.16
CA ALA A 34 4.05 -10.42 11.02
C ALA A 34 4.51 -9.14 10.34
N PRO A 35 5.61 -9.17 9.56
CA PRO A 35 5.88 -8.06 8.67
C PRO A 35 4.67 -7.86 7.78
N ILE A 36 4.09 -6.67 7.81
CA ILE A 36 2.93 -6.37 7.00
C ILE A 36 3.42 -6.10 5.59
N LEU A 37 3.12 -7.01 4.69
CA LEU A 37 3.60 -6.93 3.32
C LEU A 37 2.56 -6.25 2.44
N TYR A 38 2.98 -5.21 1.74
CA TYR A 38 2.15 -4.50 0.79
C TYR A 38 1.49 -5.45 -0.22
N ARG A 39 2.27 -6.37 -0.79
CA ARG A 39 1.78 -7.31 -1.78
C ARG A 39 0.76 -8.30 -1.20
N ALA A 40 0.94 -8.69 0.05
CA ALA A 40 0.01 -9.59 0.73
C ALA A 40 -1.36 -8.93 0.96
N TRP A 41 -1.36 -7.63 1.24
CA TRP A 41 -2.60 -6.88 1.41
C TRP A 41 -3.43 -6.82 0.13
N LEU A 42 -2.77 -6.72 -1.02
CA LEU A 42 -3.48 -6.55 -2.29
C LEU A 42 -4.37 -7.72 -2.67
N LYS A 43 -4.02 -8.94 -2.24
CA LYS A 43 -4.82 -10.13 -2.55
C LYS A 43 -6.22 -10.10 -1.92
N PRO A 44 -6.35 -10.02 -0.58
CA PRO A 44 -7.68 -10.02 0.03
C PRO A 44 -8.49 -8.77 -0.28
N ALA A 45 -7.82 -7.66 -0.59
CA ALA A 45 -8.50 -6.42 -0.96
C ALA A 45 -8.91 -6.39 -2.45
N ASP A 46 -8.48 -7.40 -3.23
CA ASP A 46 -8.74 -7.49 -4.67
C ASP A 46 -8.25 -6.27 -5.45
N LEU A 47 -7.07 -5.79 -5.07
CA LEU A 47 -6.47 -4.58 -5.64
C LEU A 47 -5.32 -4.86 -6.61
N GLN A 48 -5.05 -6.13 -6.91
CA GLN A 48 -3.87 -6.49 -7.71
C GLN A 48 -3.86 -5.88 -9.12
N LYS A 49 -5.02 -5.60 -9.68
CA LYS A 49 -5.15 -5.05 -11.03
C LYS A 49 -5.53 -3.59 -11.05
N VAL A 50 -5.57 -2.95 -9.89
CA VAL A 50 -5.97 -1.56 -9.77
C VAL A 50 -4.79 -0.65 -10.14
N LYS A 51 -5.10 0.49 -10.72
CA LYS A 51 -4.13 1.56 -10.95
C LYS A 51 -4.56 2.79 -10.16
N THR A 52 -3.57 3.58 -9.76
CA THR A 52 -3.85 4.87 -9.11
C THR A 52 -4.45 5.84 -10.14
N PRO A 53 -5.06 6.95 -9.69
CA PRO A 53 -5.54 7.98 -10.61
C PRO A 53 -4.44 8.54 -11.52
N ASP A 54 -3.17 8.43 -11.10
CA ASP A 54 -2.02 8.84 -11.90
C ASP A 54 -1.63 7.79 -12.95
N GLY A 55 -2.33 6.67 -13.02
CA GLY A 55 -2.05 5.62 -13.98
C GLY A 55 -0.95 4.66 -13.57
N ILE A 56 -0.55 4.67 -12.30
CA ILE A 56 0.49 3.78 -11.79
C ILE A 56 -0.14 2.47 -11.31
N ALA A 57 0.31 1.35 -11.86
CA ALA A 57 -0.17 0.04 -11.40
C ALA A 57 0.33 -0.24 -9.99
N VAL A 58 -0.53 -0.81 -9.14
CA VAL A 58 -0.18 -1.12 -7.75
C VAL A 58 0.90 -2.20 -7.64
N LEU A 59 1.11 -2.98 -8.69
CA LEU A 59 2.18 -3.99 -8.76
C LEU A 59 3.28 -3.62 -9.77
N ASP A 60 3.42 -2.33 -10.08
CA ASP A 60 4.47 -1.86 -10.96
C ASP A 60 5.85 -2.30 -10.41
N PRO A 61 6.69 -2.95 -11.24
CA PRO A 61 7.98 -3.46 -10.76
C PRO A 61 8.96 -2.36 -10.33
N GLU A 62 8.73 -1.11 -10.71
CA GLU A 62 9.56 0.00 -10.27
C GLU A 62 9.23 0.47 -8.85
N LEU A 63 8.13 0.01 -8.26
CA LEU A 63 7.75 0.39 -6.91
C LEU A 63 8.67 -0.27 -5.89
N HIS A 64 9.00 0.47 -4.84
CA HIS A 64 9.75 -0.06 -3.71
C HIS A 64 8.77 -0.63 -2.69
N PHE A 65 8.51 -1.93 -2.81
CA PHE A 65 7.49 -2.60 -1.99
C PHE A 65 7.79 -2.54 -0.48
N GLY A 66 9.08 -2.50 -0.12
CA GLY A 66 9.47 -2.35 1.29
C GLY A 66 8.97 -1.05 1.89
N GLU A 67 9.10 0.06 1.17
CA GLU A 67 8.59 1.35 1.64
C GLU A 67 7.07 1.36 1.73
N LEU A 68 6.39 0.72 0.78
CA LEU A 68 4.93 0.62 0.81
C LEU A 68 4.46 -0.26 1.97
N SER A 69 5.20 -1.30 2.30
CA SER A 69 4.91 -2.12 3.48
C SER A 69 5.04 -1.30 4.77
N ASP A 70 6.04 -0.43 4.83
CA ASP A 70 6.21 0.47 5.98
C ASP A 70 5.03 1.44 6.11
N VAL A 71 4.47 1.88 4.99
CA VAL A 71 3.27 2.73 5.01
C VAL A 71 2.11 1.99 5.67
N LEU A 72 1.88 0.74 5.31
CA LEU A 72 0.83 -0.07 5.92
C LEU A 72 1.05 -0.23 7.42
N TRP A 73 2.29 -0.44 7.82
CA TRP A 73 2.64 -0.58 9.23
C TRP A 73 2.32 0.70 10.01
N THR A 74 2.63 1.87 9.44
CA THR A 74 2.35 3.13 10.14
C THR A 74 0.87 3.41 10.29
N LEU A 75 0.01 2.82 9.48
CA LEU A 75 -1.44 3.02 9.59
C LEU A 75 -2.06 2.34 10.82
N THR A 76 -1.31 1.45 11.47
CA THR A 76 -1.79 0.77 12.68
C THR A 76 -1.56 1.58 13.96
N VAL A 77 -0.79 2.64 13.87
CA VAL A 77 -0.38 3.44 15.02
C VAL A 77 -1.36 4.57 15.28
#